data_edc41daefa0c18777afda20d77420770
#
_entry.id   edc41daefa0c18777afda20d77420770
#
_cell.length_a   1.000
_cell.length_b   1.000
_cell.length_c   1.000
_cell.angle_alpha   90.00
_cell.angle_beta   90.00
_cell.angle_gamma   90.00
#
_symmetry.space_group_name_H-M   'P 1'
#
loop_
_entity.id
_entity.type
_entity.pdbx_description
1 polymer ?
#
loop_
_entity_poly.entity_id
_entity_poly.type
_entity_poly.pdbx_seq_one_letter_code
_entity_poly.pdbx_strand_id
1 'polypeptide(L)'
;MTAKYAIILAAGQGTRMKSKLYKVLHPVCGRPMVDHVLTQIEKNEMDKIVTIIGHGADKVKETLGNRTEYALQSEQLGTGHAVLQAESILGDLDGMTLIACGDTPLFTAKTFSELFEYHKSKGAVATVLTAQAENPFGYGRIIRNEIG
;
A
#
# COMPACT_ATOMS: atom_id res chain seq x y z
N MET A 1 -16.62 -16.09 -5.25
CA MET A 1 -16.20 -14.90 -4.47
C MET A 1 -15.31 -14.05 -5.35
N THR A 2 -15.32 -12.72 -5.21
CA THR A 2 -14.41 -11.84 -5.96
C THR A 2 -13.01 -11.93 -5.36
N ALA A 3 -11.99 -12.18 -6.17
CA ALA A 3 -10.61 -12.26 -5.71
C ALA A 3 -10.13 -10.92 -5.12
N LYS A 4 -9.24 -11.00 -4.14
CA LYS A 4 -8.68 -9.85 -3.44
C LYS A 4 -7.17 -9.83 -3.58
N TYR A 5 -6.64 -8.74 -4.05
CA TYR A 5 -5.21 -8.52 -4.19
C TYR A 5 -4.76 -7.32 -3.37
N ALA A 6 -3.48 -7.26 -3.06
CA ALA A 6 -2.91 -6.09 -2.41
C ALA A 6 -1.58 -5.68 -3.04
N ILE A 7 -1.36 -4.38 -3.13
CA ILE A 7 -0.09 -3.76 -3.51
C ILE A 7 0.38 -2.93 -2.32
N ILE A 8 1.59 -3.22 -1.83
CA ILE A 8 2.23 -2.46 -0.75
C ILE A 8 3.33 -1.59 -1.35
N LEU A 9 3.22 -0.28 -1.20
CA LEU A 9 4.20 0.67 -1.72
C LEU A 9 5.34 0.86 -0.71
N ALA A 10 6.51 0.32 -1.03
CA ALA A 10 7.69 0.32 -0.19
C ALA A 10 8.98 0.76 -0.91
N ALA A 11 8.87 1.36 -2.11
CA ALA A 11 10.01 1.78 -2.92
C ALA A 11 10.63 3.12 -2.49
N GLY A 12 9.94 3.92 -1.68
CA GLY A 12 10.39 5.24 -1.24
C GLY A 12 11.60 5.18 -0.31
N GLN A 13 12.64 5.92 -0.62
CA GLN A 13 13.88 5.96 0.18
C GLN A 13 13.71 6.74 1.49
N GLY A 14 12.71 7.65 1.59
CA GLY A 14 12.49 8.44 2.80
C GLY A 14 13.60 9.45 3.09
N THR A 15 14.11 10.13 2.08
CA THR A 15 15.24 11.08 2.18
C THR A 15 15.05 12.16 3.26
N ARG A 16 13.80 12.55 3.54
CA ARG A 16 13.45 13.51 4.60
C ARG A 16 13.77 13.01 6.02
N MET A 17 13.87 11.70 6.22
CA MET A 17 14.20 11.11 7.52
C MET A 17 15.69 11.21 7.87
N LYS A 18 16.55 11.61 6.93
CA LYS A 18 18.01 11.71 7.12
C LYS A 18 18.63 10.45 7.74
N SER A 19 18.11 9.28 7.39
CA SER A 19 18.52 7.97 7.88
C SER A 19 19.07 7.12 6.74
N LYS A 20 20.01 6.21 7.05
CA LYS A 20 20.48 5.18 6.11
C LYS A 20 19.49 4.02 5.98
N LEU A 21 18.54 3.93 6.91
CA LEU A 21 17.51 2.91 6.88
C LEU A 21 16.36 3.37 5.97
N TYR A 22 15.85 2.47 5.13
CA TYR A 22 14.65 2.72 4.34
C TYR A 22 13.48 3.13 5.23
N LYS A 23 12.67 4.11 4.79
CA LYS A 23 11.57 4.64 5.58
C LYS A 23 10.68 3.54 6.17
N VAL A 24 10.28 2.59 5.36
CA VAL A 24 9.35 1.52 5.73
C VAL A 24 9.94 0.48 6.71
N LEU A 25 11.27 0.49 6.89
CA LEU A 25 11.98 -0.39 7.82
C LEU A 25 12.16 0.22 9.23
N HIS A 26 11.86 1.51 9.40
CA HIS A 26 11.91 2.10 10.74
C HIS A 26 10.93 1.39 11.68
N PRO A 27 11.39 1.04 12.90
CA PRO A 27 10.57 0.27 13.81
C PRO A 27 9.49 1.12 14.51
N VAL A 28 8.32 0.55 14.62
CA VAL A 28 7.25 0.99 15.52
C VAL A 28 6.97 -0.17 16.47
N CYS A 29 7.07 0.07 17.76
CA CYS A 29 6.96 -0.99 18.80
C CYS A 29 7.84 -2.22 18.49
N GLY A 30 9.08 -1.98 18.06
CA GLY A 30 10.08 -3.03 17.81
C GLY A 30 9.93 -3.79 16.49
N ARG A 31 8.95 -3.44 15.63
CA ARG A 31 8.73 -4.09 14.33
C ARG A 31 8.75 -3.05 13.19
N PRO A 32 9.30 -3.35 12.01
CA PRO A 32 9.28 -2.47 10.86
C PRO A 32 7.86 -2.05 10.45
N MET A 33 7.68 -0.80 10.03
CA MET A 33 6.37 -0.29 9.60
C MET A 33 5.74 -1.17 8.52
N VAL A 34 6.51 -1.58 7.52
CA VAL A 34 6.02 -2.42 6.42
C VAL A 34 5.54 -3.80 6.89
N ASP A 35 6.15 -4.36 7.93
CA ASP A 35 5.73 -5.63 8.51
C ASP A 35 4.39 -5.50 9.25
N HIS A 36 4.15 -4.37 9.92
CA HIS A 36 2.83 -4.07 10.49
C HIS A 36 1.77 -4.03 9.38
N VAL A 37 2.03 -3.29 8.29
CA VAL A 37 1.09 -3.15 7.17
C VAL A 37 0.79 -4.52 6.55
N LEU A 38 1.82 -5.29 6.19
CA LEU A 38 1.65 -6.62 5.60
C LEU A 38 0.82 -7.53 6.52
N THR A 39 1.12 -7.56 7.82
CA THR A 39 0.40 -8.38 8.79
C THR A 39 -1.09 -8.03 8.89
N GLN A 40 -1.46 -6.76 8.76
CA GLN A 40 -2.86 -6.37 8.78
C GLN A 40 -3.58 -6.70 7.45
N ILE A 41 -2.87 -6.62 6.35
CA ILE A 41 -3.39 -7.00 5.01
C ILE A 41 -3.64 -8.50 4.95
N GLU A 42 -2.71 -9.35 5.41
CA GLU A 42 -2.85 -10.81 5.42
C GLU A 42 -4.10 -11.31 6.15
N LYS A 43 -4.54 -10.61 7.19
CA LYS A 43 -5.78 -10.94 7.93
C LYS A 43 -7.07 -10.80 7.11
N ASN A 44 -7.00 -10.25 5.90
CA ASN A 44 -8.14 -10.06 5.00
C ASN A 44 -8.24 -11.15 3.91
N GLU A 45 -7.51 -12.26 4.07
CA GLU A 45 -7.56 -13.39 3.13
C GLU A 45 -7.31 -12.97 1.68
N MET A 46 -6.12 -12.42 1.44
CA MET A 46 -5.68 -11.99 0.11
C MET A 46 -5.27 -13.19 -0.74
N ASP A 47 -5.73 -13.24 -1.99
CA ASP A 47 -5.28 -14.25 -2.96
C ASP A 47 -3.84 -14.00 -3.39
N LYS A 48 -3.43 -12.72 -3.46
CA LYS A 48 -2.05 -12.34 -3.78
C LYS A 48 -1.69 -10.98 -3.18
N ILE A 49 -0.44 -10.86 -2.71
CA ILE A 49 0.13 -9.62 -2.21
C ILE A 49 1.42 -9.33 -2.97
N VAL A 50 1.57 -8.11 -3.45
CA VAL A 50 2.78 -7.63 -4.15
C VAL A 50 3.35 -6.44 -3.40
N THR A 51 4.62 -6.49 -3.04
CA THR A 51 5.33 -5.36 -2.43
C THR A 51 6.23 -4.69 -3.47
N ILE A 52 5.99 -3.41 -3.71
CA ILE A 52 6.82 -2.60 -4.62
C ILE A 52 8.03 -2.10 -3.86
N ILE A 53 9.20 -2.48 -4.34
CA ILE A 53 10.48 -2.15 -3.71
C ILE A 53 11.35 -1.30 -4.64
N GLY A 54 12.24 -0.51 -4.07
CA GLY A 54 13.27 0.25 -4.81
C GLY A 54 14.61 -0.47 -4.89
N HIS A 55 15.56 0.12 -5.56
CA HIS A 55 16.94 -0.40 -5.59
C HIS A 55 17.54 -0.48 -4.18
N GLY A 56 18.23 -1.60 -3.90
CA GLY A 56 18.88 -1.83 -2.59
C GLY A 56 17.91 -2.20 -1.46
N ALA A 57 16.69 -2.60 -1.78
CA ALA A 57 15.69 -2.99 -0.80
C ALA A 57 15.83 -4.45 -0.30
N ASP A 58 17.04 -5.01 -0.30
CA ASP A 58 17.28 -6.39 0.17
C ASP A 58 16.80 -6.60 1.60
N LYS A 59 16.98 -5.59 2.47
CA LYS A 59 16.47 -5.63 3.85
C LYS A 59 14.93 -5.68 3.94
N VAL A 60 14.22 -5.12 2.96
CA VAL A 60 12.75 -5.25 2.90
C VAL A 60 12.39 -6.70 2.57
N LYS A 61 13.10 -7.31 1.61
CA LYS A 61 12.91 -8.73 1.25
C LYS A 61 13.28 -9.65 2.42
N GLU A 62 14.37 -9.39 3.11
CA GLU A 62 14.76 -10.16 4.32
C GLU A 62 13.69 -10.05 5.42
N THR A 63 13.10 -8.86 5.60
CA THR A 63 12.08 -8.61 6.62
C THR A 63 10.76 -9.32 6.32
N LEU A 64 10.30 -9.26 5.07
CA LEU A 64 8.99 -9.77 4.67
C LEU A 64 9.05 -11.23 4.17
N GLY A 65 10.22 -11.69 3.74
CA GLY A 65 10.43 -13.07 3.27
C GLY A 65 9.56 -13.41 2.07
N ASN A 66 8.97 -14.58 2.10
CA ASN A 66 8.10 -15.12 1.04
C ASN A 66 6.59 -14.86 1.29
N ARG A 67 6.24 -13.97 2.21
CA ARG A 67 4.86 -13.59 2.52
C ARG A 67 4.23 -12.71 1.44
N THR A 68 5.01 -12.21 0.51
CA THR A 68 4.60 -11.32 -0.57
C THR A 68 5.47 -11.57 -1.80
N GLU A 69 4.94 -11.32 -2.99
CA GLU A 69 5.75 -11.20 -4.20
C GLU A 69 6.37 -9.80 -4.27
N TYR A 70 7.40 -9.63 -5.08
CA TYR A 70 8.12 -8.36 -5.18
C TYR A 70 8.18 -7.86 -6.62
N ALA A 71 7.88 -6.57 -6.81
CA ALA A 71 8.11 -5.87 -8.06
C ALA A 71 9.06 -4.69 -7.83
N LEU A 72 10.02 -4.50 -8.75
CA LEU A 72 11.03 -3.46 -8.64
C LEU A 72 10.55 -2.18 -9.32
N GLN A 73 10.52 -1.08 -8.59
CA GLN A 73 10.45 0.26 -9.16
C GLN A 73 11.86 0.78 -9.36
N SER A 74 12.38 0.70 -10.57
CA SER A 74 13.74 1.13 -10.91
C SER A 74 13.91 2.66 -10.87
N GLU A 75 12.89 3.40 -11.27
CA GLU A 75 12.86 4.86 -11.29
C GLU A 75 11.70 5.37 -10.43
N GLN A 76 11.96 6.36 -9.58
CA GLN A 76 10.95 6.90 -8.67
C GLN A 76 10.11 8.01 -9.34
N LEU A 77 9.24 7.64 -10.28
CA LEU A 77 8.38 8.56 -11.03
C LEU A 77 7.01 8.78 -10.36
N GLY A 78 6.93 8.50 -9.07
CA GLY A 78 5.73 8.73 -8.26
C GLY A 78 4.93 7.46 -7.93
N THR A 79 3.84 7.66 -7.19
CA THR A 79 3.01 6.59 -6.62
C THR A 79 2.29 5.77 -7.70
N GLY A 80 1.72 6.43 -8.71
CA GLY A 80 1.07 5.74 -9.82
C GLY A 80 2.04 4.85 -10.60
N HIS A 81 3.25 5.35 -10.87
CA HIS A 81 4.31 4.55 -11.50
C HIS A 81 4.71 3.34 -10.64
N ALA A 82 4.72 3.48 -9.32
CA ALA A 82 4.99 2.35 -8.43
C ALA A 82 3.90 1.27 -8.56
N VAL A 83 2.64 1.64 -8.61
CA VAL A 83 1.52 0.70 -8.79
C VAL A 83 1.64 -0.06 -10.12
N LEU A 84 2.02 0.61 -11.20
CA LEU A 84 2.21 0.00 -12.53
C LEU A 84 3.28 -1.11 -12.51
N GLN A 85 4.23 -1.11 -11.59
CA GLN A 85 5.21 -2.20 -11.50
C GLN A 85 4.58 -3.56 -11.11
N ALA A 86 3.38 -3.56 -10.55
CA ALA A 86 2.64 -4.79 -10.26
C ALA A 86 1.90 -5.37 -11.47
N GLU A 87 1.88 -4.68 -12.61
CA GLU A 87 1.13 -5.09 -13.82
C GLU A 87 1.55 -6.48 -14.31
N SER A 88 2.84 -6.79 -14.29
CA SER A 88 3.34 -8.11 -14.71
C SER A 88 2.89 -9.28 -13.82
N ILE A 89 2.39 -8.98 -12.62
CA ILE A 89 1.96 -9.98 -11.63
C ILE A 89 0.43 -10.00 -11.50
N LEU A 90 -0.22 -8.85 -11.60
CA LEU A 90 -1.65 -8.69 -11.34
C LEU A 90 -2.47 -8.26 -12.56
N GLY A 91 -1.85 -7.81 -13.66
CA GLY A 91 -2.54 -7.15 -14.77
C GLY A 91 -3.62 -7.97 -15.46
N ASP A 92 -3.42 -9.29 -15.54
CA ASP A 92 -4.38 -10.21 -16.17
C ASP A 92 -5.38 -10.83 -15.17
N LEU A 93 -5.38 -10.38 -13.91
CA LEU A 93 -6.20 -10.96 -12.86
C LEU A 93 -7.43 -10.09 -12.57
N ASP A 94 -8.60 -10.73 -12.60
CA ASP A 94 -9.86 -10.08 -12.21
C ASP A 94 -10.04 -10.10 -10.70
N GLY A 95 -10.37 -8.94 -10.11
CA GLY A 95 -10.58 -8.84 -8.67
C GLY A 95 -10.54 -7.41 -8.15
N MET A 96 -10.57 -7.27 -6.84
CA MET A 96 -10.40 -6.00 -6.15
C MET A 96 -8.97 -5.87 -5.66
N THR A 97 -8.32 -4.76 -5.95
CA THR A 97 -6.94 -4.52 -5.53
C THR A 97 -6.87 -3.40 -4.49
N LEU A 98 -6.38 -3.73 -3.29
CA LEU A 98 -6.03 -2.77 -2.25
C LEU A 98 -4.63 -2.20 -2.55
N ILE A 99 -4.51 -0.88 -2.56
CA ILE A 99 -3.21 -0.19 -2.63
C ILE A 99 -2.95 0.46 -1.27
N ALA A 100 -1.90 0.02 -0.58
CA ALA A 100 -1.53 0.51 0.75
C ALA A 100 -0.09 1.04 0.76
N CYS A 101 0.15 2.07 1.56
CA CYS A 101 1.50 2.59 1.78
C CYS A 101 2.19 1.77 2.88
N GLY A 102 3.42 1.33 2.65
CA GLY A 102 4.21 0.55 3.62
C GLY A 102 4.66 1.33 4.86
N ASP A 103 4.41 2.63 4.90
CA ASP A 103 4.72 3.54 6.00
C ASP A 103 3.51 3.97 6.84
N THR A 104 2.40 3.24 6.74
CA THR A 104 1.15 3.50 7.48
C THR A 104 0.82 2.38 8.47
N PRO A 105 1.64 2.15 9.51
CA PRO A 105 1.59 0.96 10.36
C PRO A 105 0.35 0.88 11.27
N LEU A 106 -0.43 1.96 11.38
CA LEU A 106 -1.56 2.04 12.30
C LEU A 106 -2.91 1.65 11.66
N PHE A 107 -2.95 1.41 10.36
CA PHE A 107 -4.14 0.84 9.74
C PHE A 107 -4.37 -0.58 10.22
N THR A 108 -5.62 -0.90 10.52
CA THR A 108 -6.02 -2.20 11.03
C THR A 108 -6.62 -3.08 9.91
N ALA A 109 -6.63 -4.39 10.12
CA ALA A 109 -7.31 -5.31 9.23
C ALA A 109 -8.80 -4.96 9.04
N LYS A 110 -9.45 -4.45 10.10
CA LYS A 110 -10.83 -3.98 10.05
C LYS A 110 -11.00 -2.82 9.07
N THR A 111 -10.09 -1.85 9.08
CA THR A 111 -10.12 -0.71 8.13
C THR A 111 -10.06 -1.19 6.69
N PHE A 112 -9.20 -2.15 6.39
CA PHE A 112 -9.08 -2.71 5.04
C PHE A 112 -10.32 -3.53 4.66
N SER A 113 -10.86 -4.32 5.58
CA SER A 113 -12.11 -5.06 5.35
C SER A 113 -13.27 -4.12 5.03
N GLU A 114 -13.46 -3.08 5.83
CA GLU A 114 -14.52 -2.07 5.63
C GLU A 114 -14.35 -1.34 4.29
N LEU A 115 -13.11 -1.07 3.86
CA LEU A 115 -12.84 -0.45 2.56
C LEU A 115 -13.27 -1.36 1.38
N PHE A 116 -12.96 -2.66 1.44
CA PHE A 116 -13.43 -3.64 0.45
C PHE A 116 -14.96 -3.74 0.40
N GLU A 117 -15.61 -3.85 1.57
CA GLU A 117 -17.07 -3.93 1.66
C GLU A 117 -17.73 -2.67 1.10
N TYR A 118 -17.21 -1.50 1.46
CA TYR A 118 -17.71 -0.22 0.94
C TYR A 118 -17.56 -0.14 -0.58
N HIS A 119 -16.37 -0.47 -1.11
CA HIS A 119 -16.09 -0.50 -2.54
C HIS A 119 -17.10 -1.37 -3.29
N LYS A 120 -17.30 -2.60 -2.82
CA LYS A 120 -18.26 -3.56 -3.38
C LYS A 120 -19.69 -3.04 -3.31
N SER A 121 -20.10 -2.50 -2.15
CA SER A 121 -21.47 -2.01 -1.93
C SER A 121 -21.85 -0.86 -2.84
N LYS A 122 -20.86 -0.06 -3.27
CA LYS A 122 -21.05 1.09 -4.17
C LYS A 122 -20.90 0.73 -5.64
N GLY A 123 -20.44 -0.47 -5.97
CA GLY A 123 -20.09 -0.83 -7.35
C GLY A 123 -19.07 0.13 -7.95
N ALA A 124 -18.19 0.68 -7.12
CA ALA A 124 -17.26 1.73 -7.53
C ALA A 124 -16.12 1.17 -8.36
N VAL A 125 -15.60 1.96 -9.30
CA VAL A 125 -14.38 1.62 -10.06
C VAL A 125 -13.13 1.87 -9.21
N ALA A 126 -13.16 2.93 -8.39
CA ALA A 126 -12.10 3.26 -7.44
C ALA A 126 -12.71 3.80 -6.15
N THR A 127 -12.08 3.50 -5.03
CA THR A 127 -12.45 4.00 -3.70
C THR A 127 -11.21 4.52 -2.99
N VAL A 128 -11.28 5.70 -2.42
CA VAL A 128 -10.17 6.35 -1.72
C VAL A 128 -10.54 6.53 -0.26
N LEU A 129 -9.68 6.03 0.63
CA LEU A 129 -9.79 6.31 2.06
C LEU A 129 -9.29 7.72 2.34
N THR A 130 -10.14 8.54 2.93
CA THR A 130 -9.85 9.94 3.26
C THR A 130 -10.04 10.23 4.74
N ALA A 131 -9.46 11.32 5.21
CA ALA A 131 -9.65 11.81 6.56
C ALA A 131 -9.90 13.32 6.55
N GLN A 132 -10.64 13.82 7.53
CA GLN A 132 -10.72 15.25 7.80
C GLN A 132 -9.55 15.65 8.69
N ALA A 133 -8.69 16.53 8.20
CA ALA A 133 -7.58 17.05 8.97
C ALA A 133 -7.90 18.45 9.47
N GLU A 134 -7.65 18.72 10.75
CA GLU A 134 -7.81 20.07 11.33
C GLU A 134 -6.89 21.08 10.64
N ASN A 135 -5.65 20.71 10.38
CA ASN A 135 -4.72 21.47 9.56
C ASN A 135 -4.33 20.67 8.31
N PRO A 136 -4.96 20.91 7.16
CA PRO A 136 -4.73 20.16 5.93
C PRO A 136 -3.53 20.67 5.12
N PHE A 137 -2.69 21.55 5.64
CA PHE A 137 -1.55 22.09 4.93
C PHE A 137 -0.60 20.97 4.46
N GLY A 138 -0.22 20.97 3.19
CA GLY A 138 0.64 19.96 2.57
C GLY A 138 -0.04 18.65 2.16
N TYR A 139 -1.33 18.45 2.50
CA TYR A 139 -2.10 17.28 2.03
C TYR A 139 -2.84 17.59 0.72
N GLY A 140 -3.09 16.54 -0.06
CA GLY A 140 -4.03 16.60 -1.18
C GLY A 140 -5.45 16.93 -0.73
N ARG A 141 -6.27 17.39 -1.67
CA ARG A 141 -7.70 17.71 -1.44
C ARG A 141 -8.55 16.82 -2.31
N ILE A 142 -9.65 16.35 -1.74
CA ILE A 142 -10.73 15.73 -2.53
C ILE A 142 -11.66 16.84 -2.97
N ILE A 143 -11.71 17.10 -4.26
CA ILE A 143 -12.63 18.05 -4.86
C ILE A 143 -13.74 17.25 -5.54
N ARG A 144 -14.99 17.61 -5.26
CA ARG A 144 -16.17 16.99 -5.85
C ARG A 144 -16.83 17.95 -6.84
N ASN A 145 -17.40 17.41 -7.90
CA ASN A 145 -18.27 18.18 -8.79
C ASN A 145 -19.71 18.21 -8.25
N GLU A 146 -20.64 18.80 -9.00
CA GLU A 146 -22.06 18.95 -8.61
C GLU A 146 -22.78 17.59 -8.46
N ILE A 147 -22.22 16.52 -8.97
CA ILE A 147 -22.81 15.18 -8.95
C ILE A 147 -22.30 14.35 -7.75
N GLY A 148 -21.20 14.75 -7.12
CA GLY A 148 -20.60 14.12 -5.94
C GLY A 148 -19.16 13.65 -6.11
#